data_8fe25f8d27b5fdfa12f1fa33d039bb54
#
_entry.id   8fe25f8d27b5fdfa12f1fa33d039bb54
#
_cell.length_a   1.000
_cell.length_b   1.000
_cell.length_c   1.000
_cell.angle_alpha   90.00
_cell.angle_beta   90.00
_cell.angle_gamma   90.00
#
_symmetry.space_group_name_H-M   'P 1'
#
loop_
_entity.id
_entity.type
_entity.pdbx_description
1 polymer ?
#
loop_
_entity_poly.entity_id
_entity_poly.type
_entity_poly.pdbx_seq_one_letter_code
_entity_poly.pdbx_strand_id
1 'polypeptide(L)'
;MSRSSTKEIKYGALLSYFLLAVTAIYGLFMTPFILRYVSPGTYGVYTSVASLSSALGVIDFGLGTTMTRYIARYNATGEKEKANNFIAMIFLQFLIVVLLLLVIGGCFLLNIKKIYANTFDADQIRMATGLFSILLFNMGMKLLENLFFGITNGNEKFVFSNSVKIVSLMAKILLVVLVLPITKNVYVVVVSETIVVISTLLVFVYYCFRVLRIRPRLVEWDRKLFKESFVYTVLMFIQTLVVQFSSNVDNVLIGAQISATAVTVYSMALTIYSMYQNISGAIANLMLPRITKRVVGGAVSVELQNEVERFGRYQYFLLAAALGGIVALGKEFFFVWLGSGFEDCYYLSIILVAGVTLPTIGNVALSILRAQNKMVFRTFTVVFSCIANIIVTIIGIKLWGYWGAAIGTSLASVINF
;
A
#
# COMPACT_ATOMS: atom_id res chain seq x y z
N MET A 1 -13.73 -4.54 29.79
CA MET A 1 -13.69 -3.44 28.79
C MET A 1 -14.73 -2.40 29.20
N SER A 2 -14.36 -1.13 29.31
CA SER A 2 -15.31 -0.06 29.62
C SER A 2 -16.26 0.16 28.41
N ARG A 3 -17.49 0.63 28.66
CA ARG A 3 -18.46 1.01 27.60
C ARG A 3 -17.87 2.00 26.58
N SER A 4 -16.91 2.80 27.00
CA SER A 4 -16.17 3.76 26.16
C SER A 4 -15.25 3.06 25.14
N SER A 5 -14.50 2.04 25.54
CA SER A 5 -13.60 1.27 24.67
C SER A 5 -14.36 0.52 23.57
N THR A 6 -15.54 -0.04 23.89
CA THR A 6 -16.39 -0.74 22.90
C THR A 6 -16.92 0.22 21.82
N LYS A 7 -17.29 1.45 22.19
CA LYS A 7 -17.73 2.48 21.24
C LYS A 7 -16.58 2.94 20.33
N GLU A 8 -15.39 3.20 20.88
CA GLU A 8 -14.19 3.57 20.11
C GLU A 8 -13.84 2.50 19.07
N ILE A 9 -13.87 1.22 19.44
CA ILE A 9 -13.61 0.11 18.52
C ILE A 9 -14.67 0.06 17.40
N LYS A 10 -15.97 0.14 17.75
CA LYS A 10 -17.07 0.05 16.78
C LYS A 10 -17.03 1.20 15.77
N TYR A 11 -16.95 2.45 16.24
CA TYR A 11 -16.92 3.61 15.36
C TYR A 11 -15.58 3.73 14.63
N GLY A 12 -14.47 3.35 15.26
CA GLY A 12 -13.18 3.26 14.62
C GLY A 12 -13.17 2.27 13.46
N ALA A 13 -13.77 1.10 13.61
CA ALA A 13 -13.91 0.13 12.53
C ALA A 13 -14.78 0.67 11.38
N LEU A 14 -15.93 1.32 11.70
CA LEU A 14 -16.79 1.94 10.69
C LEU A 14 -16.02 3.00 9.87
N LEU A 15 -15.28 3.87 10.55
CA LEU A 15 -14.46 4.91 9.90
C LEU A 15 -13.32 4.29 9.07
N SER A 16 -12.74 3.16 9.48
CA SER A 16 -11.73 2.45 8.68
C SER A 16 -12.31 1.93 7.37
N TYR A 17 -13.52 1.33 7.40
CA TYR A 17 -14.20 0.90 6.17
C TYR A 17 -14.60 2.09 5.28
N PHE A 18 -15.06 3.18 5.88
CA PHE A 18 -15.36 4.41 5.15
C PHE A 18 -14.09 4.98 4.49
N LEU A 19 -12.96 5.02 5.20
CA LEU A 19 -11.67 5.45 4.65
C LEU A 19 -11.25 4.58 3.46
N LEU A 20 -11.41 3.25 3.54
CA LEU A 20 -11.12 2.34 2.44
C LEU A 20 -11.99 2.64 1.21
N ALA A 21 -13.30 2.84 1.41
CA ALA A 21 -14.22 3.18 0.33
C ALA A 21 -13.84 4.52 -0.34
N VAL A 22 -13.58 5.56 0.45
CA VAL A 22 -13.16 6.87 -0.05
C VAL A 22 -11.81 6.78 -0.79
N THR A 23 -10.87 5.98 -0.31
CA THR A 23 -9.58 5.76 -0.99
C THR A 23 -9.76 5.07 -2.34
N ALA A 24 -10.65 4.09 -2.43
CA ALA A 24 -10.97 3.43 -3.70
C ALA A 24 -11.61 4.39 -4.71
N ILE A 25 -12.59 5.19 -4.25
CA ILE A 25 -13.24 6.24 -5.06
C ILE A 25 -12.21 7.27 -5.52
N TYR A 26 -11.32 7.72 -4.62
CA TYR A 26 -10.22 8.63 -4.95
C TYR A 26 -9.36 8.09 -6.11
N GLY A 27 -8.91 6.83 -6.03
CA GLY A 27 -8.11 6.21 -7.08
C GLY A 27 -8.80 6.18 -8.44
N LEU A 28 -10.13 5.94 -8.46
CA LEU A 28 -10.91 5.88 -9.68
C LEU A 28 -11.13 7.26 -10.32
N PHE A 29 -11.49 8.26 -9.53
CA PHE A 29 -11.88 9.58 -10.05
C PHE A 29 -10.70 10.54 -10.23
N MET A 30 -9.65 10.43 -9.42
CA MET A 30 -8.53 11.35 -9.48
C MET A 30 -7.65 11.16 -10.72
N THR A 31 -7.53 9.93 -11.18
CA THR A 31 -6.74 9.62 -12.37
C THR A 31 -7.23 10.32 -13.63
N PRO A 32 -8.50 10.15 -14.08
CA PRO A 32 -9.00 10.87 -15.24
C PRO A 32 -9.05 12.38 -15.01
N PHE A 33 -9.32 12.83 -13.77
CA PHE A 33 -9.28 14.25 -13.45
C PHE A 33 -7.89 14.85 -13.70
N ILE A 34 -6.82 14.18 -13.29
CA ILE A 34 -5.46 14.65 -13.53
C ILE A 34 -5.15 14.64 -15.04
N LEU A 35 -5.53 13.60 -15.76
CA LEU A 35 -5.29 13.46 -17.20
C LEU A 35 -6.02 14.51 -18.07
N ARG A 36 -7.05 15.18 -17.54
CA ARG A 36 -7.68 16.31 -18.24
C ARG A 36 -6.79 17.55 -18.32
N TYR A 37 -5.85 17.71 -17.38
CA TYR A 37 -5.02 18.90 -17.26
C TYR A 37 -3.54 18.65 -17.53
N VAL A 38 -3.11 17.37 -17.52
CA VAL A 38 -1.72 16.94 -17.67
C VAL A 38 -1.62 15.92 -18.79
N SER A 39 -0.57 16.02 -19.62
CA SER A 39 -0.39 15.07 -20.73
C SER A 39 -0.15 13.65 -20.22
N PRO A 40 -0.52 12.60 -20.99
CA PRO A 40 -0.25 11.20 -20.63
C PRO A 40 1.22 10.94 -20.35
N GLY A 41 2.15 11.52 -21.12
CA GLY A 41 3.58 11.39 -20.88
C GLY A 41 4.01 11.96 -19.52
N THR A 42 3.54 13.16 -19.16
CA THR A 42 3.82 13.80 -17.86
C THR A 42 3.23 12.99 -16.70
N TYR A 43 2.02 12.47 -16.86
CA TYR A 43 1.40 11.59 -15.85
C TYR A 43 2.17 10.28 -15.70
N GLY A 44 2.68 9.71 -16.80
CA GLY A 44 3.52 8.51 -16.78
C GLY A 44 4.85 8.70 -16.07
N VAL A 45 5.51 9.87 -16.24
CA VAL A 45 6.70 10.22 -15.45
C VAL A 45 6.38 10.22 -13.96
N TYR A 46 5.29 10.90 -13.56
CA TYR A 46 4.83 10.91 -12.16
C TYR A 46 4.56 9.49 -11.65
N THR A 47 3.81 8.68 -12.39
CA THR A 47 3.43 7.33 -11.97
C THR A 47 4.64 6.40 -11.85
N SER A 48 5.61 6.52 -12.76
CA SER A 48 6.84 5.72 -12.72
C SER A 48 7.65 6.03 -11.44
N VAL A 49 7.88 7.31 -11.14
CA VAL A 49 8.63 7.69 -9.92
C VAL A 49 7.83 7.49 -8.65
N ALA A 50 6.50 7.61 -8.69
CA ALA A 50 5.62 7.29 -7.58
C ALA A 50 5.64 5.79 -7.25
N SER A 51 5.69 4.93 -8.28
CA SER A 51 5.84 3.48 -8.13
C SER A 51 7.20 3.11 -7.52
N LEU A 52 8.29 3.76 -7.98
CA LEU A 52 9.61 3.61 -7.37
C LEU A 52 9.60 4.05 -5.90
N SER A 53 8.99 5.19 -5.59
CA SER A 53 8.81 5.66 -4.21
C SER A 53 7.99 4.66 -3.39
N SER A 54 6.87 4.17 -3.91
CA SER A 54 6.02 3.19 -3.20
C SER A 54 6.76 1.88 -2.90
N ALA A 55 7.60 1.41 -3.83
CA ALA A 55 8.46 0.26 -3.59
C ALA A 55 9.45 0.49 -2.44
N LEU A 56 10.00 1.71 -2.32
CA LEU A 56 10.85 2.11 -1.19
C LEU A 56 10.07 2.38 0.09
N GLY A 57 8.79 2.77 0.01
CA GLY A 57 7.92 3.09 1.15
C GLY A 57 7.68 1.95 2.14
N VAL A 58 8.04 0.74 1.76
CA VAL A 58 8.08 -0.46 2.61
C VAL A 58 9.03 -0.32 3.81
N ILE A 59 9.93 0.64 3.75
CA ILE A 59 10.90 0.93 4.80
C ILE A 59 10.21 1.34 6.14
N ASP A 60 8.87 1.45 6.20
CA ASP A 60 8.14 1.55 7.49
C ASP A 60 8.39 0.38 8.45
N PHE A 61 8.92 -0.74 7.96
CA PHE A 61 9.30 -1.91 8.77
C PHE A 61 8.18 -2.41 9.72
N GLY A 62 6.93 -2.02 9.54
CA GLY A 62 5.85 -2.34 10.47
C GLY A 62 6.04 -1.74 11.87
N LEU A 63 6.87 -0.69 12.01
CA LEU A 63 7.14 -0.04 13.29
C LEU A 63 5.87 0.55 13.91
N GLY A 64 4.95 1.07 13.08
CA GLY A 64 3.64 1.54 13.55
C GLY A 64 2.80 0.43 14.19
N THR A 65 2.80 -0.78 13.62
CA THR A 65 2.10 -1.94 14.19
C THR A 65 2.78 -2.46 15.44
N THR A 66 4.11 -2.47 15.48
CA THR A 66 4.90 -2.80 16.66
C THR A 66 4.60 -1.82 17.79
N MET A 67 4.58 -0.52 17.51
CA MET A 67 4.22 0.52 18.46
C MET A 67 2.82 0.30 19.04
N THR A 68 1.82 0.08 18.19
CA THR A 68 0.44 -0.21 18.59
C THR A 68 0.37 -1.39 19.55
N ARG A 69 1.04 -2.50 19.22
CA ARG A 69 1.02 -3.74 20.00
C ARG A 69 1.63 -3.56 21.40
N TYR A 70 2.80 -2.96 21.49
CA TYR A 70 3.50 -2.84 22.78
C TYR A 70 2.85 -1.78 23.67
N ILE A 71 2.37 -0.66 23.12
CA ILE A 71 1.64 0.35 23.90
C ILE A 71 0.34 -0.25 24.44
N ALA A 72 -0.43 -0.97 23.62
CA ALA A 72 -1.65 -1.65 24.08
C ALA A 72 -1.34 -2.64 25.22
N ARG A 73 -0.23 -3.39 25.14
CA ARG A 73 0.23 -4.28 26.19
C ARG A 73 0.55 -3.54 27.48
N TYR A 74 1.37 -2.48 27.43
CA TYR A 74 1.75 -1.71 28.62
C TYR A 74 0.56 -0.95 29.22
N ASN A 75 -0.38 -0.50 28.42
CA ASN A 75 -1.61 0.11 28.91
C ASN A 75 -2.51 -0.93 29.64
N ALA A 76 -2.56 -2.17 29.16
CA ALA A 76 -3.30 -3.25 29.80
C ALA A 76 -2.69 -3.65 31.17
N THR A 77 -1.35 -3.58 31.33
CA THR A 77 -0.64 -3.86 32.58
C THR A 77 -0.50 -2.64 33.49
N GLY A 78 -0.90 -1.44 33.04
CA GLY A 78 -0.77 -0.19 33.80
C GLY A 78 0.67 0.38 33.85
N GLU A 79 1.61 -0.17 33.09
CA GLU A 79 3.05 0.15 33.15
C GLU A 79 3.39 1.37 32.25
N LYS A 80 2.89 2.56 32.60
CA LYS A 80 3.06 3.78 31.79
C LYS A 80 4.52 4.20 31.61
N GLU A 81 5.37 3.99 32.59
CA GLU A 81 6.80 4.33 32.47
C GLU A 81 7.51 3.45 31.44
N LYS A 82 7.21 2.15 31.45
CA LYS A 82 7.73 1.25 30.41
C LYS A 82 7.22 1.58 29.03
N ALA A 83 5.96 2.01 28.89
CA ALA A 83 5.43 2.50 27.64
C ALA A 83 6.21 3.72 27.13
N ASN A 84 6.48 4.71 27.98
CA ASN A 84 7.24 5.90 27.62
C ASN A 84 8.70 5.58 27.25
N ASN A 85 9.32 4.65 27.98
CA ASN A 85 10.67 4.16 27.65
C ASN A 85 10.70 3.43 26.31
N PHE A 86 9.71 2.57 26.06
CA PHE A 86 9.58 1.86 24.79
C PHE A 86 9.39 2.82 23.61
N ILE A 87 8.55 3.86 23.75
CA ILE A 87 8.36 4.89 22.72
C ILE A 87 9.69 5.58 22.39
N ALA A 88 10.51 5.92 23.39
CA ALA A 88 11.82 6.53 23.20
C ALA A 88 12.79 5.58 22.45
N MET A 89 12.80 4.30 22.80
CA MET A 89 13.62 3.28 22.13
C MET A 89 13.22 3.10 20.66
N ILE A 90 11.92 2.98 20.37
CA ILE A 90 11.42 2.83 19.00
C ILE A 90 11.66 4.09 18.17
N PHE A 91 11.62 5.27 18.80
CA PHE A 91 11.94 6.52 18.09
C PHE A 91 13.38 6.51 17.54
N LEU A 92 14.33 5.94 18.28
CA LEU A 92 15.71 5.76 17.77
C LEU A 92 15.76 4.76 16.60
N GLN A 93 14.99 3.66 16.66
CA GLN A 93 14.87 2.75 15.51
C GLN A 93 14.31 3.46 14.28
N PHE A 94 13.31 4.33 14.48
CA PHE A 94 12.75 5.15 13.40
C PHE A 94 13.79 6.05 12.75
N LEU A 95 14.63 6.70 13.51
CA LEU A 95 15.70 7.54 12.97
C LEU A 95 16.67 6.74 12.08
N ILE A 96 17.02 5.52 12.50
CA ILE A 96 17.86 4.61 11.71
C ILE A 96 17.15 4.27 10.39
N VAL A 97 15.86 3.96 10.45
CA VAL A 97 15.05 3.63 9.28
C VAL A 97 14.91 4.80 8.32
N VAL A 98 14.68 6.01 8.83
CA VAL A 98 14.65 7.24 8.01
C VAL A 98 16.00 7.47 7.35
N LEU A 99 17.11 7.27 8.08
CA LEU A 99 18.45 7.41 7.50
C LEU A 99 18.68 6.39 6.38
N LEU A 100 18.30 5.13 6.59
CA LEU A 100 18.38 4.10 5.55
C LEU A 100 17.53 4.46 4.32
N LEU A 101 16.30 4.95 4.54
CA LEU A 101 15.45 5.44 3.46
C LEU A 101 16.12 6.56 2.66
N LEU A 102 16.71 7.55 3.34
CA LEU A 102 17.37 8.67 2.69
C LEU A 102 18.62 8.22 1.92
N VAL A 103 19.40 7.27 2.44
CA VAL A 103 20.57 6.71 1.75
C VAL A 103 20.14 5.93 0.50
N ILE A 104 19.19 4.98 0.64
CA ILE A 104 18.73 4.16 -0.48
C ILE A 104 18.00 5.04 -1.51
N GLY A 105 17.09 5.90 -1.07
CA GLY A 105 16.35 6.83 -1.91
C GLY A 105 17.29 7.83 -2.58
N GLY A 106 18.31 8.32 -1.88
CA GLY A 106 19.37 9.17 -2.44
C GLY A 106 20.17 8.47 -3.52
N CYS A 107 20.51 7.19 -3.35
CA CYS A 107 21.14 6.39 -4.39
C CYS A 107 20.26 6.28 -5.65
N PHE A 108 18.96 6.07 -5.49
CA PHE A 108 18.02 6.07 -6.62
C PHE A 108 17.92 7.45 -7.26
N LEU A 109 17.84 8.51 -6.46
CA LEU A 109 17.79 9.90 -6.96
C LEU A 109 19.00 10.24 -7.84
N LEU A 110 20.20 9.87 -7.41
CA LEU A 110 21.43 10.09 -8.17
C LEU A 110 21.48 9.26 -9.46
N ASN A 111 20.79 8.13 -9.53
CA ASN A 111 20.77 7.25 -10.68
C ASN A 111 19.51 7.37 -11.55
N ILE A 112 18.56 8.26 -11.25
CA ILE A 112 17.33 8.46 -12.05
C ILE A 112 17.67 8.70 -13.52
N LYS A 113 18.66 9.54 -13.80
CA LYS A 113 19.12 9.80 -15.16
C LYS A 113 19.57 8.52 -15.89
N LYS A 114 20.27 7.62 -15.20
CA LYS A 114 20.72 6.35 -15.79
C LYS A 114 19.57 5.37 -16.00
N ILE A 115 18.62 5.35 -15.08
CA ILE A 115 17.45 4.43 -15.11
C ILE A 115 16.58 4.74 -16.33
N TYR A 116 16.34 6.02 -16.61
CA TYR A 116 15.42 6.47 -17.66
C TYR A 116 16.12 7.10 -18.87
N ALA A 117 17.46 6.99 -19.01
CA ALA A 117 18.26 7.64 -20.05
C ALA A 117 17.82 7.31 -21.48
N ASN A 118 17.29 6.12 -21.71
CA ASN A 118 16.93 5.63 -23.05
C ASN A 118 15.48 5.92 -23.44
N THR A 119 14.65 6.38 -22.49
CA THR A 119 13.19 6.42 -22.67
C THR A 119 12.57 7.77 -22.35
N PHE A 120 13.19 8.56 -21.48
CA PHE A 120 12.72 9.88 -21.08
C PHE A 120 13.60 10.95 -21.73
N ASP A 121 12.97 12.03 -22.21
CA ASP A 121 13.70 13.22 -22.66
C ASP A 121 14.29 14.01 -21.49
N ALA A 122 15.11 15.04 -21.80
CA ALA A 122 15.81 15.82 -20.78
C ALA A 122 14.85 16.51 -19.79
N ASP A 123 13.70 16.98 -20.25
CA ASP A 123 12.70 17.66 -19.42
C ASP A 123 11.96 16.65 -18.53
N GLN A 124 11.64 15.47 -19.07
CA GLN A 124 11.05 14.37 -18.31
C GLN A 124 12.01 13.86 -17.22
N ILE A 125 13.30 13.74 -17.50
CA ILE A 125 14.32 13.36 -16.51
C ILE A 125 14.42 14.41 -15.39
N ARG A 126 14.42 15.71 -15.76
CA ARG A 126 14.44 16.80 -14.78
C ARG A 126 13.19 16.74 -13.91
N MET A 127 12.03 16.54 -14.52
CA MET A 127 10.75 16.38 -13.82
C MET A 127 10.76 15.15 -12.89
N ALA A 128 11.20 14.00 -13.37
CA ALA A 128 11.32 12.77 -12.58
C ALA A 128 12.19 12.97 -11.34
N THR A 129 13.34 13.65 -11.50
CA THR A 129 14.24 13.96 -10.39
C THR A 129 13.60 14.87 -9.37
N GLY A 130 12.92 15.94 -9.80
CA GLY A 130 12.20 16.86 -8.91
C GLY A 130 11.05 16.20 -8.18
N LEU A 131 10.22 15.45 -8.89
CA LEU A 131 9.10 14.72 -8.29
C LEU A 131 9.58 13.67 -7.28
N PHE A 132 10.62 12.89 -7.63
CA PHE A 132 11.15 11.87 -6.74
C PHE A 132 11.78 12.47 -5.48
N SER A 133 12.43 13.64 -5.57
CA SER A 133 12.98 14.34 -4.41
C SER A 133 11.88 14.71 -3.39
N ILE A 134 10.74 15.25 -3.88
CA ILE A 134 9.62 15.59 -3.02
C ILE A 134 8.95 14.33 -2.47
N LEU A 135 8.79 13.28 -3.28
CA LEU A 135 8.24 12.01 -2.84
C LEU A 135 9.11 11.35 -1.78
N LEU A 136 10.43 11.39 -1.91
CA LEU A 136 11.37 10.88 -0.90
C LEU A 136 11.21 11.62 0.44
N PHE A 137 11.08 12.94 0.40
CA PHE A 137 10.77 13.73 1.60
C PHE A 137 9.43 13.32 2.21
N ASN A 138 8.38 13.19 1.39
CA ASN A 138 7.05 12.77 1.85
C ASN A 138 7.08 11.40 2.52
N MET A 139 7.89 10.47 1.99
CA MET A 139 8.06 9.14 2.60
C MET A 139 8.67 9.23 4.00
N GLY A 140 9.71 10.04 4.18
CA GLY A 140 10.30 10.30 5.50
C GLY A 140 9.27 10.86 6.49
N MET A 141 8.45 11.82 6.06
CA MET A 141 7.38 12.38 6.89
C MET A 141 6.27 11.38 7.20
N LYS A 142 5.88 10.53 6.25
CA LYS A 142 4.91 9.44 6.47
C LYS A 142 5.40 8.40 7.46
N LEU A 143 6.69 8.10 7.48
CA LEU A 143 7.27 7.22 8.50
C LEU A 143 7.04 7.80 9.90
N LEU A 144 7.34 9.09 10.11
CA LEU A 144 7.07 9.77 11.38
C LEU A 144 5.58 9.79 11.71
N GLU A 145 4.72 10.05 10.73
CA GLU A 145 3.26 10.00 10.90
C GLU A 145 2.80 8.62 11.39
N ASN A 146 3.32 7.53 10.78
CA ASN A 146 2.97 6.15 11.16
C ASN A 146 3.40 5.79 12.59
N LEU A 147 4.50 6.35 13.08
CA LEU A 147 4.89 6.20 14.49
C LEU A 147 3.80 6.77 15.42
N PHE A 148 3.41 8.03 15.21
CA PHE A 148 2.40 8.68 16.05
C PHE A 148 1.00 8.07 15.86
N PHE A 149 0.68 7.61 14.66
CA PHE A 149 -0.51 6.81 14.39
C PHE A 149 -0.51 5.50 15.19
N GLY A 150 0.63 4.81 15.28
CA GLY A 150 0.80 3.61 16.11
C GLY A 150 0.59 3.90 17.59
N ILE A 151 1.08 5.05 18.09
CA ILE A 151 0.88 5.49 19.47
C ILE A 151 -0.61 5.74 19.76
N THR A 152 -1.32 6.45 18.88
CA THR A 152 -2.75 6.74 19.06
C THR A 152 -3.59 5.47 19.04
N ASN A 153 -3.30 4.54 18.15
CA ASN A 153 -3.98 3.25 18.06
C ASN A 153 -3.68 2.34 19.26
N GLY A 154 -2.44 2.33 19.76
CA GLY A 154 -2.07 1.62 20.99
C GLY A 154 -2.78 2.14 22.25
N ASN A 155 -3.23 3.41 22.21
CA ASN A 155 -4.08 4.01 23.23
C ASN A 155 -5.60 3.88 22.91
N GLU A 156 -5.99 3.01 21.98
CA GLU A 156 -7.37 2.74 21.57
C GLU A 156 -8.12 3.98 21.02
N LYS A 157 -7.41 4.99 20.48
CA LYS A 157 -8.01 6.21 19.90
C LYS A 157 -8.29 6.06 18.41
N PHE A 158 -8.98 5.00 18.04
CA PHE A 158 -9.25 4.62 16.65
C PHE A 158 -10.14 5.62 15.91
N VAL A 159 -11.12 6.22 16.60
CA VAL A 159 -12.00 7.24 16.01
C VAL A 159 -11.19 8.46 15.61
N PHE A 160 -10.34 8.97 16.51
CA PHE A 160 -9.46 10.10 16.22
C PHE A 160 -8.53 9.80 15.03
N SER A 161 -7.80 8.68 15.09
CA SER A 161 -6.82 8.31 14.08
C SER A 161 -7.44 8.22 12.68
N ASN A 162 -8.58 7.54 12.55
CA ASN A 162 -9.26 7.38 11.27
C ASN A 162 -9.91 8.68 10.79
N SER A 163 -10.48 9.49 11.69
CA SER A 163 -11.05 10.80 11.34
C SER A 163 -9.96 11.73 10.77
N VAL A 164 -8.79 11.79 11.40
CA VAL A 164 -7.66 12.58 10.89
C VAL A 164 -7.26 12.12 9.49
N LYS A 165 -7.15 10.79 9.25
CA LYS A 165 -6.82 10.25 7.92
C LYS A 165 -7.88 10.56 6.86
N ILE A 166 -9.17 10.52 7.22
CA ILE A 166 -10.26 10.87 6.31
C ILE A 166 -10.18 12.36 5.94
N VAL A 167 -10.04 13.24 6.94
CA VAL A 167 -9.91 14.69 6.72
C VAL A 167 -8.68 15.00 5.87
N SER A 168 -7.56 14.33 6.13
CA SER A 168 -6.32 14.46 5.34
C SER A 168 -6.52 14.07 3.88
N LEU A 169 -7.21 12.95 3.61
CA LEU A 169 -7.53 12.53 2.26
C LEU A 169 -8.44 13.53 1.56
N MET A 170 -9.48 14.04 2.24
CA MET A 170 -10.37 15.07 1.71
C MET A 170 -9.61 16.38 1.41
N ALA A 171 -8.72 16.80 2.31
CA ALA A 171 -7.89 17.99 2.11
C ALA A 171 -6.98 17.82 0.88
N LYS A 172 -6.36 16.63 0.71
CA LYS A 172 -5.55 16.32 -0.49
C LYS A 172 -6.39 16.43 -1.77
N ILE A 173 -7.58 15.82 -1.78
CA ILE A 173 -8.51 15.89 -2.93
C ILE A 173 -8.83 17.35 -3.24
N LEU A 174 -9.23 18.11 -2.24
CA LEU A 174 -9.61 19.51 -2.39
C LEU A 174 -8.46 20.36 -2.95
N LEU A 175 -7.25 20.22 -2.40
CA LEU A 175 -6.07 20.94 -2.89
C LEU A 175 -5.77 20.61 -4.35
N VAL A 176 -5.80 19.33 -4.74
CA VAL A 176 -5.54 18.93 -6.13
C VAL A 176 -6.65 19.45 -7.05
N VAL A 177 -7.93 19.33 -6.67
CA VAL A 177 -9.07 19.77 -7.49
C VAL A 177 -9.06 21.28 -7.70
N LEU A 178 -8.67 22.07 -6.70
CA LEU A 178 -8.64 23.54 -6.81
C LEU A 178 -7.40 24.06 -7.55
N VAL A 179 -6.22 23.47 -7.31
CA VAL A 179 -4.96 24.04 -7.79
C VAL A 179 -4.55 23.49 -9.16
N LEU A 180 -4.82 22.22 -9.44
CA LEU A 180 -4.40 21.59 -10.69
C LEU A 180 -5.02 22.23 -11.96
N PRO A 181 -6.31 22.62 -12.01
CA PRO A 181 -6.89 23.31 -13.16
C PRO A 181 -6.21 24.63 -13.52
N ILE A 182 -5.72 25.34 -12.49
CA ILE A 182 -5.08 26.65 -12.62
C ILE A 182 -3.64 26.48 -13.13
N THR A 183 -2.88 25.58 -12.51
CA THR A 183 -1.44 25.44 -12.77
C THR A 183 -1.12 24.48 -13.91
N LYS A 184 -2.00 23.51 -14.18
CA LYS A 184 -1.83 22.42 -15.15
C LYS A 184 -0.49 21.67 -14.97
N ASN A 185 0.00 21.59 -13.74
CA ASN A 185 1.30 21.05 -13.40
C ASN A 185 1.18 19.86 -12.46
N VAL A 186 1.79 18.72 -12.82
CA VAL A 186 1.74 17.47 -12.03
C VAL A 186 2.38 17.60 -10.64
N TYR A 187 3.30 18.55 -10.45
CA TYR A 187 3.89 18.83 -9.13
C TYR A 187 2.84 19.15 -8.07
N VAL A 188 1.68 19.68 -8.46
CA VAL A 188 0.57 19.97 -7.53
C VAL A 188 0.15 18.71 -6.76
N VAL A 189 0.14 17.55 -7.42
CA VAL A 189 -0.28 16.29 -6.77
C VAL A 189 0.67 15.93 -5.63
N VAL A 190 1.98 16.08 -5.85
CA VAL A 190 3.02 15.71 -4.89
C VAL A 190 3.17 16.75 -3.78
N VAL A 191 3.09 18.04 -4.14
CA VAL A 191 3.15 19.16 -3.17
C VAL A 191 1.91 19.17 -2.28
N SER A 192 0.72 18.93 -2.82
CA SER A 192 -0.50 18.78 -2.01
C SER A 192 -0.37 17.66 -0.99
N GLU A 193 0.25 16.54 -1.38
CA GLU A 193 0.57 15.44 -0.47
C GLU A 193 1.54 15.89 0.63
N THR A 194 2.58 16.67 0.29
CA THR A 194 3.53 17.22 1.26
C THR A 194 2.83 18.07 2.32
N ILE A 195 1.99 19.01 1.89
CA ILE A 195 1.24 19.90 2.78
C ILE A 195 0.36 19.08 3.73
N VAL A 196 -0.35 18.11 3.18
CA VAL A 196 -1.26 17.26 3.95
C VAL A 196 -0.51 16.38 4.94
N VAL A 197 0.57 15.72 4.53
CA VAL A 197 1.36 14.85 5.40
C VAL A 197 1.99 15.63 6.55
N ILE A 198 2.54 16.83 6.29
CA ILE A 198 3.07 17.71 7.35
C ILE A 198 1.96 18.13 8.31
N SER A 199 0.81 18.57 7.79
CA SER A 199 -0.33 18.99 8.62
C SER A 199 -0.84 17.83 9.48
N THR A 200 -0.97 16.64 8.91
CA THR A 200 -1.41 15.42 9.61
C THR A 200 -0.42 15.02 10.70
N LEU A 201 0.88 15.06 10.40
CA LEU A 201 1.93 14.80 11.38
C LEU A 201 1.85 15.77 12.55
N LEU A 202 1.70 17.07 12.30
CA LEU A 202 1.56 18.08 13.35
C LEU A 202 0.33 17.83 14.24
N VAL A 203 -0.81 17.44 13.65
CA VAL A 203 -2.02 17.08 14.40
C VAL A 203 -1.77 15.87 15.29
N PHE A 204 -1.13 14.80 14.77
CA PHE A 204 -0.80 13.61 15.56
C PHE A 204 0.21 13.93 16.69
N VAL A 205 1.24 14.70 16.40
CA VAL A 205 2.25 15.16 17.38
C VAL A 205 1.57 15.95 18.50
N TYR A 206 0.76 16.95 18.15
CA TYR A 206 0.00 17.73 19.12
C TYR A 206 -0.89 16.84 20.00
N TYR A 207 -1.64 15.93 19.40
CA TYR A 207 -2.52 15.02 20.12
C TYR A 207 -1.76 14.10 21.08
N CYS A 208 -0.65 13.51 20.65
CA CYS A 208 0.15 12.61 21.47
C CYS A 208 0.78 13.33 22.68
N PHE A 209 1.34 14.52 22.48
CA PHE A 209 2.03 15.24 23.56
C PHE A 209 1.09 16.02 24.46
N ARG A 210 0.04 16.67 23.93
CA ARG A 210 -0.87 17.51 24.71
C ARG A 210 -2.08 16.80 25.26
N VAL A 211 -2.71 15.92 24.47
CA VAL A 211 -3.94 15.23 24.87
C VAL A 211 -3.62 13.92 25.59
N LEU A 212 -2.80 13.05 24.98
CA LEU A 212 -2.39 11.78 25.60
C LEU A 212 -1.31 11.98 26.67
N ARG A 213 -0.67 13.15 26.72
CA ARG A 213 0.38 13.52 27.68
C ARG A 213 1.54 12.52 27.73
N ILE A 214 1.90 11.99 26.56
CA ILE A 214 3.01 11.07 26.41
C ILE A 214 4.31 11.85 26.63
N ARG A 215 5.21 11.27 27.42
CA ARG A 215 6.53 11.84 27.72
C ARG A 215 7.61 10.77 27.45
N PRO A 216 8.07 10.65 26.19
CA PRO A 216 9.12 9.69 25.87
C PRO A 216 10.35 9.98 26.74
N ARG A 217 10.78 9.00 27.50
CA ARG A 217 11.99 9.09 28.34
C ARG A 217 12.74 7.78 28.18
N LEU A 218 13.98 7.85 27.75
CA LEU A 218 14.89 6.72 27.75
C LEU A 218 15.48 6.58 29.17
N VAL A 219 14.86 5.75 29.99
CA VAL A 219 15.30 5.51 31.37
C VAL A 219 16.25 4.33 31.39
N GLU A 220 15.92 3.28 30.67
CA GLU A 220 16.66 2.03 30.68
C GLU A 220 16.75 1.46 29.26
N TRP A 221 17.95 1.02 28.86
CA TRP A 221 18.14 0.41 27.57
C TRP A 221 17.94 -1.11 27.67
N ASP A 222 16.73 -1.57 27.44
CA ASP A 222 16.42 -3.01 27.40
C ASP A 222 16.88 -3.61 26.06
N ARG A 223 18.10 -4.18 26.08
CA ARG A 223 18.69 -4.84 24.90
C ARG A 223 17.87 -6.02 24.41
N LYS A 224 17.19 -6.74 25.30
CA LYS A 224 16.36 -7.90 24.92
C LYS A 224 15.12 -7.43 24.18
N LEU A 225 14.41 -6.46 24.72
CA LEU A 225 13.23 -5.86 24.11
C LEU A 225 13.57 -5.18 22.78
N PHE A 226 14.69 -4.47 22.72
CA PHE A 226 15.18 -3.86 21.47
C PHE A 226 15.45 -4.92 20.40
N LYS A 227 16.15 -6.01 20.75
CA LYS A 227 16.44 -7.09 19.81
C LYS A 227 15.17 -7.81 19.34
N GLU A 228 14.25 -8.11 20.26
CA GLU A 228 12.98 -8.75 19.92
C GLU A 228 12.12 -7.88 18.98
N SER A 229 11.99 -6.59 19.30
CA SER A 229 11.24 -5.64 18.46
C SER A 229 11.92 -5.45 17.11
N PHE A 230 13.25 -5.36 17.06
CA PHE A 230 14.01 -5.19 15.83
C PHE A 230 13.91 -6.42 14.92
N VAL A 231 14.07 -7.63 15.44
CA VAL A 231 13.93 -8.87 14.66
C VAL A 231 12.53 -9.00 14.09
N TYR A 232 11.49 -8.73 14.89
CA TYR A 232 10.11 -8.74 14.41
C TYR A 232 9.89 -7.71 13.29
N THR A 233 10.40 -6.52 13.47
CA THR A 233 10.36 -5.41 12.51
C THR A 233 11.05 -5.78 11.20
N VAL A 234 12.25 -6.37 11.24
CA VAL A 234 12.99 -6.81 10.05
C VAL A 234 12.25 -7.92 9.29
N LEU A 235 11.66 -8.88 10.00
CA LEU A 235 10.87 -9.95 9.35
C LEU A 235 9.64 -9.38 8.64
N MET A 236 8.92 -8.46 9.28
CA MET A 236 7.79 -7.76 8.66
C MET A 236 8.22 -6.92 7.46
N PHE A 237 9.37 -6.27 7.55
CA PHE A 237 9.96 -5.51 6.44
C PHE A 237 10.21 -6.39 5.23
N ILE A 238 10.94 -7.50 5.38
CA ILE A 238 11.24 -8.38 4.25
C ILE A 238 9.95 -8.84 3.56
N GLN A 239 8.95 -9.22 4.33
CA GLN A 239 7.66 -9.68 3.80
C GLN A 239 6.93 -8.58 3.02
N THR A 240 6.88 -7.37 3.57
CA THR A 240 6.22 -6.22 2.94
C THR A 240 7.01 -5.72 1.73
N LEU A 241 8.36 -5.73 1.80
CA LEU A 241 9.24 -5.35 0.71
C LEU A 241 8.98 -6.20 -0.54
N VAL A 242 8.91 -7.51 -0.39
CA VAL A 242 8.67 -8.42 -1.50
C VAL A 242 7.32 -8.16 -2.16
N VAL A 243 6.27 -7.96 -1.37
CA VAL A 243 4.92 -7.67 -1.87
C VAL A 243 4.89 -6.34 -2.62
N GLN A 244 5.46 -5.28 -2.07
CA GLN A 244 5.44 -3.95 -2.69
C GLN A 244 6.34 -3.88 -3.92
N PHE A 245 7.49 -4.53 -3.89
CA PHE A 245 8.33 -4.62 -5.07
C PHE A 245 7.60 -5.31 -6.22
N SER A 246 6.97 -6.46 -5.95
CA SER A 246 6.17 -7.18 -6.94
C SER A 246 5.04 -6.34 -7.53
N SER A 247 4.41 -5.48 -6.72
CA SER A 247 3.27 -4.65 -7.15
C SER A 247 3.65 -3.39 -7.92
N ASN A 248 4.87 -2.89 -7.78
CA ASN A 248 5.28 -1.59 -8.32
C ASN A 248 6.37 -1.66 -9.37
N VAL A 249 7.10 -2.78 -9.46
CA VAL A 249 8.27 -2.92 -10.33
C VAL A 249 7.93 -2.78 -11.81
N ASP A 250 6.74 -3.22 -12.22
CA ASP A 250 6.32 -3.18 -13.62
C ASP A 250 6.31 -1.74 -14.17
N ASN A 251 5.74 -0.78 -13.42
CA ASN A 251 5.71 0.62 -13.83
C ASN A 251 7.12 1.22 -13.98
N VAL A 252 8.05 0.82 -13.11
CA VAL A 252 9.46 1.26 -13.19
C VAL A 252 10.14 0.64 -14.40
N LEU A 253 9.95 -0.65 -14.65
CA LEU A 253 10.54 -1.36 -15.80
C LEU A 253 9.98 -0.86 -17.14
N ILE A 254 8.67 -0.64 -17.23
CA ILE A 254 8.02 -0.07 -18.41
C ILE A 254 8.53 1.36 -18.67
N GLY A 255 8.65 2.18 -17.63
CA GLY A 255 9.23 3.52 -17.75
C GLY A 255 10.68 3.50 -18.19
N ALA A 256 11.47 2.56 -17.70
CA ALA A 256 12.89 2.43 -18.03
C ALA A 256 13.17 1.80 -19.41
N GLN A 257 12.24 1.00 -19.98
CA GLN A 257 12.46 0.24 -21.20
C GLN A 257 11.58 0.63 -22.39
N ILE A 258 10.42 1.29 -22.15
CA ILE A 258 9.46 1.61 -23.22
C ILE A 258 9.28 3.13 -23.32
N SER A 259 8.44 3.72 -22.45
CA SER A 259 8.18 5.17 -22.44
C SER A 259 7.31 5.58 -21.23
N ALA A 260 7.29 6.88 -20.94
CA ALA A 260 6.39 7.46 -19.94
C ALA A 260 4.90 7.26 -20.29
N THR A 261 4.52 7.38 -21.56
CA THR A 261 3.13 7.16 -21.98
C THR A 261 2.70 5.71 -21.78
N ALA A 262 3.60 4.74 -22.05
CA ALA A 262 3.32 3.34 -21.78
C ALA A 262 3.07 3.05 -20.29
N VAL A 263 3.80 3.74 -19.39
CA VAL A 263 3.52 3.67 -17.93
C VAL A 263 2.11 4.14 -17.62
N THR A 264 1.65 5.23 -18.24
CA THR A 264 0.29 5.73 -18.05
C THR A 264 -0.74 4.66 -18.42
N VAL A 265 -0.65 4.10 -19.63
CA VAL A 265 -1.58 3.06 -20.11
C VAL A 265 -1.59 1.86 -19.14
N TYR A 266 -0.43 1.36 -18.77
CA TYR A 266 -0.30 0.22 -17.87
C TYR A 266 -0.85 0.52 -16.47
N SER A 267 -0.57 1.70 -15.91
CA SER A 267 -1.03 2.10 -14.59
C SER A 267 -2.55 2.25 -14.48
N MET A 268 -3.23 2.61 -15.60
CA MET A 268 -4.70 2.62 -15.65
C MET A 268 -5.26 1.21 -15.53
N ALA A 269 -4.68 0.25 -16.25
CA ALA A 269 -5.06 -1.15 -16.12
C ALA A 269 -4.79 -1.70 -14.71
N LEU A 270 -3.65 -1.34 -14.09
CA LEU A 270 -3.33 -1.67 -12.70
C LEU A 270 -4.33 -1.07 -11.70
N THR A 271 -4.94 0.06 -11.99
CA THR A 271 -5.98 0.64 -11.13
C THR A 271 -7.20 -0.29 -11.04
N ILE A 272 -7.68 -0.80 -12.17
CA ILE A 272 -8.78 -1.78 -12.19
C ILE A 272 -8.37 -3.10 -11.53
N TYR A 273 -7.18 -3.59 -11.82
CA TYR A 273 -6.61 -4.78 -11.19
C TYR A 273 -6.55 -4.66 -9.65
N SER A 274 -6.10 -3.53 -9.13
CA SER A 274 -6.03 -3.30 -7.67
C SER A 274 -7.41 -3.22 -7.02
N MET A 275 -8.38 -2.62 -7.69
CA MET A 275 -9.78 -2.60 -7.22
C MET A 275 -10.36 -4.00 -7.15
N TYR A 276 -10.12 -4.82 -8.16
CA TYR A 276 -10.56 -6.19 -8.19
C TYR A 276 -9.94 -7.02 -7.03
N GLN A 277 -8.66 -6.84 -6.76
CA GLN A 277 -8.00 -7.47 -5.60
C GLN A 277 -8.57 -6.98 -4.26
N ASN A 278 -8.88 -5.69 -4.13
CA ASN A 278 -9.45 -5.14 -2.90
C ASN A 278 -10.82 -5.74 -2.57
N ILE A 279 -11.65 -6.05 -3.57
CA ILE A 279 -12.93 -6.76 -3.37
C ILE A 279 -12.69 -8.11 -2.70
N SER A 280 -11.73 -8.89 -3.21
CA SER A 280 -11.38 -10.18 -2.62
C SER A 280 -10.80 -10.05 -1.21
N GLY A 281 -9.89 -9.09 -1.01
CA GLY A 281 -9.26 -8.82 0.29
C GLY A 281 -10.26 -8.46 1.37
N ALA A 282 -11.28 -7.67 1.04
CA ALA A 282 -12.34 -7.30 1.98
C ALA A 282 -13.09 -8.53 2.53
N ILE A 283 -13.42 -9.50 1.68
CA ILE A 283 -14.10 -10.74 2.09
C ILE A 283 -13.18 -11.57 2.99
N ALA A 284 -11.92 -11.77 2.60
CA ALA A 284 -10.95 -12.55 3.37
C ALA A 284 -10.72 -11.95 4.78
N ASN A 285 -10.63 -10.62 4.89
CA ASN A 285 -10.46 -9.93 6.15
C ASN A 285 -11.67 -10.06 7.09
N LEU A 286 -12.89 -10.09 6.55
CA LEU A 286 -14.11 -10.34 7.34
C LEU A 286 -14.15 -11.78 7.90
N MET A 287 -13.55 -12.73 7.18
CA MET A 287 -13.55 -14.14 7.60
C MET A 287 -12.43 -14.49 8.58
N LEU A 288 -11.36 -13.74 8.60
CA LEU A 288 -10.19 -14.00 9.44
C LEU A 288 -10.53 -14.23 10.93
N PRO A 289 -11.33 -13.40 11.62
CA PRO A 289 -11.67 -13.63 13.03
C PRO A 289 -12.46 -14.91 13.26
N ARG A 290 -13.36 -15.25 12.34
CA ARG A 290 -14.18 -16.48 12.40
C ARG A 290 -13.29 -17.72 12.23
N ILE A 291 -12.42 -17.72 11.25
CA ILE A 291 -11.48 -18.81 10.98
C ILE A 291 -10.54 -18.98 12.18
N THR A 292 -9.97 -17.88 12.70
CA THR A 292 -9.07 -17.92 13.87
C THR A 292 -9.74 -18.56 15.08
N LYS A 293 -11.01 -18.20 15.38
CA LYS A 293 -11.75 -18.83 16.49
C LYS A 293 -11.92 -20.33 16.29
N ARG A 294 -12.19 -20.81 15.07
CA ARG A 294 -12.33 -22.23 14.79
C ARG A 294 -10.99 -22.97 14.91
N VAL A 295 -9.91 -22.40 14.36
CA VAL A 295 -8.56 -22.99 14.47
C VAL A 295 -8.12 -23.12 15.92
N VAL A 296 -8.31 -22.07 16.72
CA VAL A 296 -7.98 -22.08 18.17
C VAL A 296 -8.91 -23.03 18.93
N GLY A 297 -10.16 -23.18 18.51
CA GLY A 297 -11.13 -24.14 19.07
C GLY A 297 -10.87 -25.59 18.69
N GLY A 298 -9.80 -25.92 17.96
CA GLY A 298 -9.45 -27.30 17.58
C GLY A 298 -10.27 -27.85 16.42
N ALA A 299 -10.81 -27.00 15.54
CA ALA A 299 -11.56 -27.44 14.37
C ALA A 299 -10.74 -28.41 13.50
N VAL A 300 -11.38 -29.50 13.08
CA VAL A 300 -10.76 -30.53 12.25
C VAL A 300 -10.53 -29.99 10.83
N SER A 301 -9.53 -30.53 10.14
CA SER A 301 -9.16 -30.11 8.77
C SER A 301 -10.34 -30.08 7.80
N VAL A 302 -11.26 -31.05 7.90
CA VAL A 302 -12.48 -31.14 7.06
C VAL A 302 -13.42 -29.95 7.28
N GLU A 303 -13.57 -29.49 8.52
CA GLU A 303 -14.43 -28.33 8.83
C GLU A 303 -13.85 -27.03 8.27
N LEU A 304 -12.52 -26.90 8.35
CA LEU A 304 -11.81 -25.74 7.78
C LEU A 304 -11.88 -25.76 6.25
N GLN A 305 -11.78 -26.93 5.63
CA GLN A 305 -11.94 -27.11 4.19
C GLN A 305 -13.35 -26.69 3.74
N ASN A 306 -14.39 -27.14 4.43
CA ASN A 306 -15.79 -26.76 4.13
C ASN A 306 -16.01 -25.24 4.20
N GLU A 307 -15.35 -24.56 5.14
CA GLU A 307 -15.41 -23.07 5.21
C GLU A 307 -14.72 -22.44 4.01
N VAL A 308 -13.53 -22.91 3.62
CA VAL A 308 -12.82 -22.43 2.43
C VAL A 308 -13.63 -22.62 1.17
N GLU A 309 -14.21 -23.81 0.98
CA GLU A 309 -15.06 -24.10 -0.18
C GLU A 309 -16.31 -23.22 -0.22
N ARG A 310 -16.97 -23.05 0.92
CA ARG A 310 -18.18 -22.24 1.00
C ARG A 310 -17.90 -20.77 0.68
N PHE A 311 -16.90 -20.17 1.32
CA PHE A 311 -16.57 -18.76 1.12
C PHE A 311 -15.84 -18.55 -0.22
N GLY A 312 -15.04 -19.52 -0.65
CA GLY A 312 -14.43 -19.52 -1.97
C GLY A 312 -15.47 -19.47 -3.10
N ARG A 313 -16.59 -20.22 -2.96
CA ARG A 313 -17.70 -20.16 -3.92
C ARG A 313 -18.34 -18.77 -3.98
N TYR A 314 -18.64 -18.15 -2.83
CA TYR A 314 -19.19 -16.77 -2.81
C TYR A 314 -18.23 -15.78 -3.43
N GLN A 315 -16.94 -15.91 -3.11
CA GLN A 315 -15.90 -15.08 -3.66
C GLN A 315 -15.76 -15.27 -5.17
N TYR A 316 -15.81 -16.52 -5.63
CA TYR A 316 -15.80 -16.85 -7.06
C TYR A 316 -16.96 -16.21 -7.81
N PHE A 317 -18.20 -16.33 -7.34
CA PHE A 317 -19.35 -15.72 -7.99
C PHE A 317 -19.22 -14.19 -8.09
N LEU A 318 -18.79 -13.55 -7.02
CA LEU A 318 -18.62 -12.09 -7.03
C LEU A 318 -17.50 -11.67 -8.00
N LEU A 319 -16.36 -12.36 -7.96
CA LEU A 319 -15.22 -12.06 -8.82
C LEU A 319 -15.50 -12.42 -10.28
N ALA A 320 -16.20 -13.53 -10.55
CA ALA A 320 -16.62 -13.90 -11.90
C ALA A 320 -17.60 -12.88 -12.49
N ALA A 321 -18.55 -12.37 -11.70
CA ALA A 321 -19.45 -11.30 -12.11
C ALA A 321 -18.69 -10.01 -12.41
N ALA A 322 -17.71 -9.64 -11.58
CA ALA A 322 -16.87 -8.47 -11.81
C ALA A 322 -16.00 -8.62 -13.08
N LEU A 323 -15.38 -9.78 -13.29
CA LEU A 323 -14.63 -10.08 -14.51
C LEU A 323 -15.54 -10.05 -15.75
N GLY A 324 -16.72 -10.68 -15.66
CA GLY A 324 -17.73 -10.64 -16.72
C GLY A 324 -18.17 -9.22 -17.07
N GLY A 325 -18.35 -8.37 -16.05
CA GLY A 325 -18.63 -6.95 -16.24
C GLY A 325 -17.49 -6.20 -16.93
N ILE A 326 -16.24 -6.47 -16.55
CA ILE A 326 -15.07 -5.88 -17.22
C ILE A 326 -14.98 -6.33 -18.68
N VAL A 327 -15.23 -7.61 -18.97
CA VAL A 327 -15.19 -8.14 -20.33
C VAL A 327 -16.33 -7.57 -21.19
N ALA A 328 -17.54 -7.47 -20.63
CA ALA A 328 -18.72 -7.02 -21.38
C ALA A 328 -18.78 -5.51 -21.58
N LEU A 329 -18.42 -4.73 -20.58
CA LEU A 329 -18.61 -3.27 -20.56
C LEU A 329 -17.30 -2.48 -20.45
N GLY A 330 -16.16 -3.16 -20.35
CA GLY A 330 -14.89 -2.51 -20.06
C GLY A 330 -14.42 -1.58 -21.17
N LYS A 331 -14.68 -1.90 -22.44
CA LYS A 331 -14.29 -1.05 -23.56
C LYS A 331 -15.01 0.31 -23.51
N GLU A 332 -16.32 0.30 -23.31
CA GLU A 332 -17.13 1.49 -23.14
C GLU A 332 -16.78 2.24 -21.87
N PHE A 333 -16.52 1.51 -20.79
CA PHE A 333 -16.08 2.09 -19.52
C PHE A 333 -14.77 2.86 -19.69
N PHE A 334 -13.73 2.28 -20.29
CA PHE A 334 -12.45 2.96 -20.50
C PHE A 334 -12.58 4.16 -21.43
N PHE A 335 -13.42 4.07 -22.46
CA PHE A 335 -13.72 5.20 -23.36
C PHE A 335 -14.38 6.37 -22.61
N VAL A 336 -15.36 6.11 -21.76
CA VAL A 336 -16.03 7.15 -20.95
C VAL A 336 -15.10 7.68 -19.84
N TRP A 337 -14.29 6.78 -19.26
CA TRP A 337 -13.44 7.10 -18.12
C TRP A 337 -12.19 7.90 -18.51
N LEU A 338 -11.51 7.52 -19.60
CA LEU A 338 -10.22 8.10 -20.01
C LEU A 338 -10.27 8.83 -21.34
N GLY A 339 -11.27 8.60 -22.15
CA GLY A 339 -11.38 9.12 -23.52
C GLY A 339 -10.74 8.21 -24.58
N SER A 340 -10.63 8.73 -25.80
CA SER A 340 -9.97 8.03 -26.90
C SER A 340 -8.44 7.89 -26.69
N GLY A 341 -7.85 6.83 -27.20
CA GLY A 341 -6.40 6.57 -27.11
C GLY A 341 -5.96 5.72 -25.93
N PHE A 342 -6.89 5.22 -25.11
CA PHE A 342 -6.63 4.31 -23.98
C PHE A 342 -7.26 2.91 -24.16
N GLU A 343 -7.46 2.51 -25.41
CA GLU A 343 -8.12 1.22 -25.73
C GLU A 343 -7.34 0.02 -25.19
N ASP A 344 -6.02 0.10 -25.19
CA ASP A 344 -5.15 -0.96 -24.68
C ASP A 344 -5.33 -1.22 -23.19
N CYS A 345 -5.78 -0.21 -22.40
CA CYS A 345 -6.06 -0.37 -20.98
C CYS A 345 -7.13 -1.44 -20.72
N TYR A 346 -8.11 -1.56 -21.62
CA TYR A 346 -9.15 -2.59 -21.53
C TYR A 346 -8.57 -3.99 -21.63
N TYR A 347 -7.80 -4.26 -22.69
CA TYR A 347 -7.21 -5.59 -22.89
C TYR A 347 -6.20 -5.93 -21.81
N LEU A 348 -5.34 -4.98 -21.40
CA LEU A 348 -4.41 -5.15 -20.30
C LEU A 348 -5.13 -5.49 -18.99
N SER A 349 -6.25 -4.82 -18.72
CA SER A 349 -7.07 -5.10 -17.52
C SER A 349 -7.62 -6.52 -17.53
N ILE A 350 -8.09 -7.03 -18.69
CA ILE A 350 -8.57 -8.40 -18.81
C ILE A 350 -7.43 -9.39 -18.49
N ILE A 351 -6.25 -9.20 -19.07
CA ILE A 351 -5.10 -10.08 -18.85
C ILE A 351 -4.74 -10.12 -17.36
N LEU A 352 -4.60 -8.94 -16.74
CA LEU A 352 -4.24 -8.82 -15.34
C LEU A 352 -5.30 -9.41 -14.40
N VAL A 353 -6.58 -9.09 -14.62
CA VAL A 353 -7.69 -9.54 -13.77
C VAL A 353 -7.91 -11.04 -13.94
N ALA A 354 -7.88 -11.57 -15.17
CA ALA A 354 -8.01 -13.00 -15.41
C ALA A 354 -6.89 -13.80 -14.71
N GLY A 355 -5.64 -13.32 -14.81
CA GLY A 355 -4.49 -13.97 -14.17
C GLY A 355 -4.57 -14.01 -12.64
N VAL A 356 -5.20 -13.01 -12.01
CA VAL A 356 -5.29 -12.96 -10.55
C VAL A 356 -6.59 -13.57 -9.99
N THR A 357 -7.56 -13.90 -10.83
CA THR A 357 -8.88 -14.39 -10.38
C THR A 357 -8.75 -15.65 -9.53
N LEU A 358 -8.04 -16.67 -10.01
CA LEU A 358 -7.83 -17.91 -9.25
C LEU A 358 -7.06 -17.70 -7.94
N PRO A 359 -5.91 -17.01 -7.93
CA PRO A 359 -5.19 -16.69 -6.69
C PRO A 359 -6.03 -15.95 -5.65
N THR A 360 -6.87 -15.01 -6.07
CA THR A 360 -7.68 -14.22 -5.12
C THR A 360 -8.79 -15.02 -4.46
N ILE A 361 -9.32 -16.05 -5.10
CA ILE A 361 -10.28 -16.97 -4.47
C ILE A 361 -9.62 -17.72 -3.31
N GLY A 362 -8.33 -18.02 -3.40
CA GLY A 362 -7.53 -18.64 -2.33
C GLY A 362 -7.25 -17.76 -1.10
N ASN A 363 -7.60 -16.49 -1.10
CA ASN A 363 -7.32 -15.60 0.03
C ASN A 363 -7.98 -16.04 1.36
N VAL A 364 -9.08 -16.80 1.30
CA VAL A 364 -9.71 -17.39 2.49
C VAL A 364 -8.82 -18.50 3.08
N ALA A 365 -8.22 -19.35 2.23
CA ALA A 365 -7.26 -20.37 2.67
C ALA A 365 -6.01 -19.75 3.31
N LEU A 366 -5.55 -18.61 2.79
CA LEU A 366 -4.45 -17.85 3.38
C LEU A 366 -4.77 -17.41 4.82
N SER A 367 -6.03 -17.14 5.14
CA SER A 367 -6.46 -16.82 6.50
C SER A 367 -6.28 -18.00 7.47
N ILE A 368 -6.41 -19.23 7.00
CA ILE A 368 -6.12 -20.45 7.79
C ILE A 368 -4.62 -20.55 8.09
N LEU A 369 -3.76 -20.36 7.08
CA LEU A 369 -2.30 -20.38 7.26
C LEU A 369 -1.84 -19.32 8.28
N ARG A 370 -2.46 -18.14 8.26
CA ARG A 370 -2.22 -17.08 9.25
C ARG A 370 -2.64 -17.50 10.64
N ALA A 371 -3.83 -18.10 10.79
CA ALA A 371 -4.35 -18.58 12.07
C ALA A 371 -3.51 -19.73 12.65
N GLN A 372 -2.97 -20.60 11.80
CA GLN A 372 -2.08 -21.70 12.17
C GLN A 372 -0.61 -21.28 12.37
N ASN A 373 -0.27 -20.01 12.18
CA ASN A 373 1.11 -19.47 12.22
C ASN A 373 2.09 -20.14 11.22
N LYS A 374 1.57 -20.66 10.10
CA LYS A 374 2.34 -21.34 9.05
C LYS A 374 2.74 -20.37 7.91
N MET A 375 3.24 -19.19 8.27
CA MET A 375 3.55 -18.14 7.30
C MET A 375 4.92 -18.27 6.63
N VAL A 376 5.82 -19.08 7.18
CA VAL A 376 7.20 -19.22 6.65
C VAL A 376 7.18 -19.76 5.21
N PHE A 377 6.47 -20.85 4.98
CA PHE A 377 6.32 -21.42 3.63
C PHE A 377 5.73 -20.39 2.65
N ARG A 378 4.69 -19.68 3.08
CA ARG A 378 4.07 -18.61 2.28
C ARG A 378 5.07 -17.50 1.91
N THR A 379 5.94 -17.11 2.83
CA THR A 379 6.98 -16.10 2.54
C THR A 379 7.92 -16.57 1.42
N PHE A 380 8.34 -17.83 1.45
CA PHE A 380 9.17 -18.38 0.36
C PHE A 380 8.46 -18.37 -0.99
N THR A 381 7.18 -18.77 -1.05
CA THR A 381 6.42 -18.74 -2.31
C THR A 381 6.26 -17.33 -2.85
N VAL A 382 6.01 -16.34 -1.99
CA VAL A 382 5.90 -14.92 -2.39
C VAL A 382 7.24 -14.39 -2.92
N VAL A 383 8.37 -14.70 -2.26
CA VAL A 383 9.71 -14.30 -2.73
C VAL A 383 10.00 -14.92 -4.09
N PHE A 384 9.77 -16.22 -4.25
CA PHE A 384 9.97 -16.92 -5.51
C PHE A 384 9.11 -16.33 -6.64
N SER A 385 7.83 -16.10 -6.37
CA SER A 385 6.90 -15.47 -7.30
C SER A 385 7.34 -14.06 -7.70
N CYS A 386 7.87 -13.26 -6.77
CA CYS A 386 8.40 -11.93 -7.06
C CYS A 386 9.61 -11.99 -8.00
N ILE A 387 10.56 -12.89 -7.74
CA ILE A 387 11.73 -13.08 -8.61
C ILE A 387 11.28 -13.54 -10.00
N ALA A 388 10.38 -14.51 -10.07
CA ALA A 388 9.81 -14.99 -11.32
C ALA A 388 9.09 -13.87 -12.08
N ASN A 389 8.29 -13.04 -11.38
CA ASN A 389 7.64 -11.87 -11.97
C ASN A 389 8.67 -10.94 -12.63
N ILE A 390 9.72 -10.54 -11.92
CA ILE A 390 10.74 -9.61 -12.44
C ILE A 390 11.40 -10.18 -13.70
N ILE A 391 11.80 -11.45 -13.67
CA ILE A 391 12.47 -12.12 -14.81
C ILE A 391 11.52 -12.18 -16.01
N VAL A 392 10.29 -12.67 -15.81
CA VAL A 392 9.31 -12.80 -16.89
C VAL A 392 8.90 -11.42 -17.43
N THR A 393 8.75 -10.43 -16.57
CA THR A 393 8.45 -9.05 -16.99
C THR A 393 9.59 -8.45 -17.83
N ILE A 394 10.85 -8.61 -17.44
CA ILE A 394 12.00 -8.08 -18.20
C ILE A 394 12.06 -8.75 -19.59
N ILE A 395 11.89 -10.07 -19.66
CA ILE A 395 11.88 -10.80 -20.92
C ILE A 395 10.64 -10.41 -21.75
N GLY A 396 9.47 -10.40 -21.12
CA GLY A 396 8.20 -10.09 -21.75
C GLY A 396 8.16 -8.68 -22.33
N ILE A 397 8.72 -7.68 -21.63
CA ILE A 397 8.80 -6.30 -22.13
C ILE A 397 9.63 -6.24 -23.41
N LYS A 398 10.73 -6.98 -23.50
CA LYS A 398 11.58 -7.01 -24.71
C LYS A 398 10.87 -7.64 -25.90
N LEU A 399 9.97 -8.61 -25.67
CA LEU A 399 9.28 -9.36 -26.74
C LEU A 399 7.97 -8.69 -27.15
N TRP A 400 7.19 -8.21 -26.18
CA TRP A 400 5.81 -7.75 -26.40
C TRP A 400 5.50 -6.40 -25.73
N GLY A 401 6.51 -5.62 -25.32
CA GLY A 401 6.31 -4.35 -24.66
C GLY A 401 5.52 -4.51 -23.36
N TYR A 402 4.63 -3.57 -23.02
CA TYR A 402 3.83 -3.61 -21.79
C TYR A 402 2.84 -4.78 -21.71
N TRP A 403 2.50 -5.43 -22.83
CA TRP A 403 1.73 -6.67 -22.84
C TRP A 403 2.49 -7.80 -22.13
N GLY A 404 3.80 -7.86 -22.37
CA GLY A 404 4.67 -8.82 -21.71
C GLY A 404 4.75 -8.62 -20.20
N ALA A 405 4.70 -7.37 -19.73
CA ALA A 405 4.60 -7.07 -18.30
C ALA A 405 3.28 -7.59 -17.71
N ALA A 406 2.15 -7.37 -18.38
CA ALA A 406 0.85 -7.86 -17.92
C ALA A 406 0.79 -9.40 -17.85
N ILE A 407 1.37 -10.09 -18.85
CA ILE A 407 1.48 -11.56 -18.85
C ILE A 407 2.38 -12.02 -17.69
N GLY A 408 3.53 -11.33 -17.46
CA GLY A 408 4.46 -11.64 -16.38
C GLY A 408 3.79 -11.56 -15.00
N THR A 409 3.09 -10.47 -14.74
CA THR A 409 2.34 -10.25 -13.48
C THR A 409 1.23 -11.28 -13.31
N SER A 410 0.51 -11.64 -14.38
CA SER A 410 -0.53 -12.66 -14.35
C SER A 410 0.05 -14.05 -14.02
N LEU A 411 1.14 -14.46 -14.68
CA LEU A 411 1.82 -15.71 -14.42
C LEU A 411 2.38 -15.78 -12.99
N ALA A 412 3.02 -14.70 -12.53
CA ALA A 412 3.53 -14.63 -11.16
C ALA A 412 2.42 -14.73 -10.12
N SER A 413 1.25 -14.17 -10.40
CA SER A 413 0.08 -14.30 -9.53
C SER A 413 -0.38 -15.75 -9.41
N VAL A 414 -0.38 -16.51 -10.51
CA VAL A 414 -0.72 -17.95 -10.52
C VAL A 414 0.33 -18.76 -9.77
N ILE A 415 1.62 -18.47 -9.95
CA ILE A 415 2.71 -19.15 -9.21
C ILE A 415 2.60 -18.91 -7.69
N ASN A 416 2.08 -17.75 -7.31
CA ASN A 416 1.89 -17.37 -5.92
C ASN A 416 0.67 -18.03 -5.26
N PHE A 417 -0.17 -18.71 -6.03
CA PHE A 417 -1.34 -19.45 -5.54
C PHE A 417 -0.96 -20.81 -4.99
#